data_8c5626f47df14bbc3298af5a6c831fb2
#
_entry.id   8c5626f47df14bbc3298af5a6c831fb2
#
_cell.length_a   1.000
_cell.length_b   1.000
_cell.length_c   1.000
_cell.angle_alpha   90.00
_cell.angle_beta   90.00
_cell.angle_gamma   90.00
#
_symmetry.space_group_name_H-M   'P 1'
#
loop_
_entity.id
_entity.type
_entity.pdbx_description
1 polymer ?
#
loop_
_entity_poly.entity_id
_entity_poly.type
_entity_poly.pdbx_seq_one_letter_code
_entity_poly.pdbx_strand_id
1 'polypeptide(L)'
;MKDSSRLSARGLGVTLAGRTVLRDLDLELGPGDAVAVVGPSGAGKSALLRALVGLEPAIAGSLRFGGLELVGAPTEAWRPLRRAVQLCWQDPLSALNPYLSVAELIDEPRVIHGLPRWRVGSPELHASLARVALEPSIERRRPGTLSGGQRQRVALARALAAEPSLLLADEVTSALDRPVAWALIDLLRGLRGDGLGLLLVTHDLSLLPGTIDQVVVLGGGEVVERGPARELLAAPQHPVSRALRAAVPRLPYS
;
A
#
# COMPACT_ATOMS: atom_id res chain seq x y z
N MET A 1 8.82 -7.68 -20.87
CA MET A 1 7.69 -6.89 -20.35
C MET A 1 7.61 -6.78 -18.82
N LYS A 2 8.33 -7.61 -18.01
CA LYS A 2 8.31 -7.50 -16.53
C LYS A 2 9.08 -6.31 -15.94
N ASP A 3 9.96 -5.67 -16.70
CA ASP A 3 10.88 -4.65 -16.18
C ASP A 3 10.31 -3.22 -16.23
N SER A 4 9.33 -2.96 -17.10
CA SER A 4 8.72 -1.63 -17.28
C SER A 4 7.81 -1.15 -16.13
N SER A 5 7.48 -2.02 -15.17
CA SER A 5 6.62 -1.70 -14.02
C SER A 5 7.31 -2.00 -12.68
N ARG A 6 8.64 -2.10 -12.67
CA ARG A 6 9.42 -2.30 -11.45
C ARG A 6 9.76 -0.95 -10.82
N LEU A 7 9.49 -0.84 -9.53
CA LEU A 7 9.90 0.25 -8.65
C LEU A 7 11.19 -0.16 -7.93
N SER A 8 12.23 0.67 -8.01
CA SER A 8 13.52 0.43 -7.36
C SER A 8 14.00 1.69 -6.66
N ALA A 9 14.20 1.60 -5.36
CA ALA A 9 14.86 2.63 -4.54
C ALA A 9 16.23 2.13 -4.14
N ARG A 10 17.26 2.99 -4.23
CA ARG A 10 18.63 2.71 -3.82
C ARG A 10 19.18 3.89 -3.02
N GLY A 11 19.65 3.63 -1.82
CA GLY A 11 20.19 4.65 -0.93
C GLY A 11 19.17 5.77 -0.64
N LEU A 12 17.88 5.48 -0.66
CA LEU A 12 16.83 6.50 -0.59
C LEU A 12 16.85 7.21 0.76
N GLY A 13 16.98 8.54 0.75
CA GLY A 13 16.90 9.40 1.92
C GLY A 13 15.71 10.36 1.83
N VAL A 14 15.03 10.58 2.96
CA VAL A 14 13.87 11.50 3.06
C VAL A 14 14.07 12.42 4.27
N THR A 15 13.84 13.72 4.05
CA THR A 15 13.86 14.73 5.11
C THR A 15 12.50 15.44 5.17
N LEU A 16 11.92 15.50 6.36
CA LEU A 16 10.67 16.22 6.64
C LEU A 16 10.95 17.35 7.63
N ALA A 17 10.54 18.57 7.29
CA ALA A 17 10.73 19.75 8.14
C ALA A 17 12.17 19.90 8.65
N GLY A 18 13.17 19.67 7.80
CA GLY A 18 14.59 19.77 8.15
C GLY A 18 15.15 18.58 8.96
N ARG A 19 14.34 17.56 9.26
CA ARG A 19 14.76 16.37 9.98
C ARG A 19 14.79 15.15 9.05
N THR A 20 15.93 14.48 8.99
CA THR A 20 16.04 13.22 8.23
C THR A 20 15.23 12.12 8.92
N VAL A 21 14.25 11.58 8.19
CA VAL A 21 13.33 10.54 8.67
C VAL A 21 13.59 9.17 8.04
N LEU A 22 14.30 9.14 6.90
CA LEU A 22 14.78 7.92 6.27
C LEU A 22 16.21 8.13 5.76
N ARG A 23 17.06 7.12 5.89
CA ARG A 23 18.43 7.09 5.43
C ARG A 23 18.75 5.79 4.75
N ASP A 24 19.47 5.88 3.63
CA ASP A 24 20.09 4.75 2.93
C ASP A 24 19.17 3.52 2.75
N LEU A 25 17.94 3.77 2.30
CA LEU A 25 16.94 2.72 2.16
C LEU A 25 17.00 2.14 0.74
N ASP A 26 17.19 0.83 0.67
CA ASP A 26 17.03 0.04 -0.55
C ASP A 26 15.70 -0.71 -0.54
N LEU A 27 14.96 -0.65 -1.65
CA LEU A 27 13.71 -1.37 -1.85
C LEU A 27 13.51 -1.70 -3.32
N GLU A 28 13.07 -2.91 -3.61
CA GLU A 28 12.60 -3.29 -4.93
C GLU A 28 11.19 -3.87 -4.83
N LEU A 29 10.35 -3.50 -5.79
CA LEU A 29 8.99 -4.00 -5.90
C LEU A 29 8.59 -4.09 -7.37
N GLY A 30 8.19 -5.27 -7.80
CA GLY A 30 7.65 -5.51 -9.14
C GLY A 30 6.27 -6.17 -9.10
N PRO A 31 5.60 -6.33 -10.25
CA PRO A 31 4.35 -7.06 -10.34
C PRO A 31 4.49 -8.49 -9.78
N GLY A 32 3.56 -8.88 -8.89
CA GLY A 32 3.54 -10.17 -8.21
C GLY A 32 4.45 -10.29 -6.98
N ASP A 33 5.38 -9.33 -6.76
CA ASP A 33 6.17 -9.30 -5.52
C ASP A 33 5.29 -8.87 -4.34
N ALA A 34 5.59 -9.36 -3.14
CA ALA A 34 4.93 -8.92 -1.92
C ALA A 34 5.95 -8.62 -0.82
N VAL A 35 6.05 -7.35 -0.44
CA VAL A 35 6.98 -6.85 0.56
C VAL A 35 6.21 -6.21 1.70
N ALA A 36 6.55 -6.53 2.95
CA ALA A 36 6.07 -5.80 4.10
C ALA A 36 7.16 -4.86 4.63
N VAL A 37 6.77 -3.65 4.97
CA VAL A 37 7.59 -2.72 5.75
C VAL A 37 7.00 -2.61 7.14
N VAL A 38 7.75 -3.02 8.13
CA VAL A 38 7.33 -3.04 9.54
C VAL A 38 8.28 -2.20 10.39
N GLY A 39 7.82 -1.76 11.54
CA GLY A 39 8.64 -0.96 12.45
C GLY A 39 7.79 -0.22 13.48
N PRO A 40 8.40 0.32 14.55
CA PRO A 40 7.69 1.10 15.55
C PRO A 40 7.05 2.36 14.95
N SER A 41 6.17 3.00 15.72
CA SER A 41 5.62 4.31 15.34
C SER A 41 6.77 5.32 15.19
N GLY A 42 6.68 6.17 14.16
CA GLY A 42 7.74 7.15 13.85
C GLY A 42 8.98 6.59 13.16
N ALA A 43 9.03 5.30 12.80
CA ALA A 43 10.19 4.71 12.10
C ALA A 43 10.37 5.17 10.64
N GLY A 44 9.47 6.01 10.09
CA GLY A 44 9.57 6.53 8.72
C GLY A 44 8.72 5.78 7.69
N LYS A 45 7.89 4.82 8.09
CA LYS A 45 7.10 3.96 7.15
C LYS A 45 6.21 4.75 6.20
N SER A 46 5.38 5.67 6.72
CA SER A 46 4.49 6.50 5.88
C SER A 46 5.27 7.54 5.07
N ALA A 47 6.43 8.02 5.57
CA ALA A 47 7.32 8.88 4.80
C ALA A 47 7.90 8.14 3.60
N LEU A 48 8.28 6.87 3.77
CA LEU A 48 8.69 6.00 2.66
C LEU A 48 7.60 5.91 1.60
N LEU A 49 6.37 5.55 1.97
CA LEU A 49 5.28 5.41 1.00
C LEU A 49 5.01 6.69 0.23
N ARG A 50 5.02 7.86 0.92
CA ARG A 50 4.84 9.16 0.28
C ARG A 50 5.99 9.49 -0.67
N ALA A 51 7.23 9.20 -0.30
CA ALA A 51 8.39 9.40 -1.17
C ALA A 51 8.33 8.51 -2.41
N LEU A 52 7.92 7.25 -2.28
CA LEU A 52 7.80 6.32 -3.40
C LEU A 52 6.78 6.75 -4.46
N VAL A 53 5.78 7.57 -4.11
CA VAL A 53 4.78 8.14 -5.05
C VAL A 53 5.00 9.62 -5.36
N GLY A 54 6.10 10.20 -4.86
CA GLY A 54 6.46 11.61 -5.11
C GLY A 54 5.55 12.62 -4.43
N LEU A 55 4.99 12.29 -3.27
CA LEU A 55 4.27 13.21 -2.39
C LEU A 55 5.21 13.89 -1.38
N GLU A 56 6.34 13.25 -1.09
CA GLU A 56 7.43 13.82 -0.32
C GLU A 56 8.72 13.74 -1.14
N PRO A 57 9.54 14.80 -1.14
CA PRO A 57 10.77 14.78 -1.92
C PRO A 57 11.79 13.83 -1.29
N ALA A 58 12.35 12.92 -2.09
CA ALA A 58 13.58 12.24 -1.76
C ALA A 58 14.74 13.21 -1.92
N ILE A 59 15.60 13.30 -0.92
CA ILE A 59 16.73 14.23 -0.88
C ILE A 59 18.07 13.56 -1.21
N ALA A 60 18.08 12.22 -1.23
CA ALA A 60 19.28 11.43 -1.52
C ALA A 60 18.88 10.09 -2.16
N GLY A 61 19.86 9.47 -2.81
CA GLY A 61 19.71 8.17 -3.46
C GLY A 61 19.08 8.25 -4.83
N SER A 62 18.51 7.13 -5.28
CA SER A 62 17.87 6.94 -6.58
C SER A 62 16.51 6.30 -6.36
N LEU A 63 15.51 6.76 -7.10
CA LEU A 63 14.20 6.15 -7.19
C LEU A 63 13.85 5.98 -8.67
N ARG A 64 13.71 4.74 -9.12
CA ARG A 64 13.43 4.42 -10.52
C ARG A 64 12.11 3.68 -10.68
N PHE A 65 11.38 4.02 -11.73
CA PHE A 65 10.23 3.28 -12.18
C PHE A 65 10.33 2.98 -13.68
N GLY A 66 10.28 1.71 -14.05
CA GLY A 66 10.47 1.30 -15.45
C GLY A 66 11.79 1.77 -16.06
N GLY A 67 12.84 1.89 -15.24
CA GLY A 67 14.15 2.39 -15.64
C GLY A 67 14.32 3.92 -15.63
N LEU A 68 13.23 4.69 -15.50
CA LEU A 68 13.27 6.16 -15.42
C LEU A 68 13.63 6.60 -14.00
N GLU A 69 14.68 7.45 -13.87
CA GLU A 69 15.05 8.10 -12.60
C GLU A 69 14.06 9.20 -12.24
N LEU A 70 13.59 9.21 -10.99
CA LEU A 70 12.54 10.12 -10.51
C LEU A 70 13.03 11.12 -9.46
N VAL A 71 14.15 10.84 -8.78
CA VAL A 71 14.74 11.81 -7.85
C VAL A 71 15.25 13.02 -8.65
N GLY A 72 14.79 14.22 -8.30
CA GLY A 72 15.10 15.44 -9.04
C GLY A 72 14.39 15.60 -10.39
N ALA A 73 13.57 14.64 -10.81
CA ALA A 73 12.82 14.72 -12.06
C ALA A 73 11.64 15.71 -11.97
N PRO A 74 11.24 16.35 -13.09
CA PRO A 74 10.09 17.23 -13.12
C PRO A 74 8.79 16.46 -12.86
N THR A 75 7.75 17.16 -12.40
CA THR A 75 6.46 16.57 -11.97
C THR A 75 5.83 15.69 -13.04
N GLU A 76 5.99 16.03 -14.32
CA GLU A 76 5.44 15.30 -15.46
C GLU A 76 6.03 13.89 -15.59
N ALA A 77 7.30 13.72 -15.22
CA ALA A 77 7.99 12.42 -15.26
C ALA A 77 7.39 11.39 -14.28
N TRP A 78 6.67 11.86 -13.25
CA TRP A 78 6.00 11.00 -12.27
C TRP A 78 4.64 10.44 -12.74
N ARG A 79 4.08 10.95 -13.85
CA ARG A 79 2.74 10.52 -14.32
C ARG A 79 2.62 9.02 -14.58
N PRO A 80 3.60 8.36 -15.27
CA PRO A 80 3.54 6.91 -15.48
C PRO A 80 3.55 6.13 -14.16
N LEU A 81 4.41 6.53 -13.21
CA LEU A 81 4.47 5.92 -11.89
C LEU A 81 3.14 6.09 -11.15
N ARG A 82 2.60 7.32 -11.06
CA ARG A 82 1.37 7.60 -10.32
C ARG A 82 0.15 6.86 -10.84
N ARG A 83 0.12 6.47 -12.12
CA ARG A 83 -0.90 5.58 -12.66
C ARG A 83 -0.64 4.13 -12.25
N ALA A 84 0.58 3.66 -12.42
CA ALA A 84 0.94 2.26 -12.21
C ALA A 84 1.10 1.89 -10.72
N VAL A 85 1.36 2.86 -9.86
CA VAL A 85 1.57 2.70 -8.42
C VAL A 85 0.50 3.48 -7.66
N GLN A 86 -0.41 2.78 -7.02
CA GLN A 86 -1.48 3.39 -6.25
C GLN A 86 -1.27 3.21 -4.75
N LEU A 87 -1.67 4.21 -3.97
CA LEU A 87 -1.52 4.23 -2.52
C LEU A 87 -2.90 4.15 -1.85
N CYS A 88 -3.07 3.18 -0.97
CA CYS A 88 -4.22 3.05 -0.09
C CYS A 88 -3.81 3.51 1.33
N TRP A 89 -4.46 4.59 1.79
CA TRP A 89 -4.13 5.25 3.05
C TRP A 89 -4.69 4.54 4.27
N GLN A 90 -4.06 4.75 5.41
CA GLN A 90 -4.48 4.24 6.72
C GLN A 90 -5.90 4.67 7.10
N ASP A 91 -6.22 5.95 6.91
CA ASP A 91 -7.56 6.50 7.18
C ASP A 91 -8.34 6.71 5.87
N PRO A 92 -9.30 5.82 5.56
CA PRO A 92 -10.12 5.97 4.37
C PRO A 92 -11.05 7.18 4.43
N LEU A 93 -11.40 7.71 5.61
CA LEU A 93 -12.25 8.91 5.69
C LEU A 93 -11.54 10.16 5.19
N SER A 94 -10.25 10.31 5.50
CA SER A 94 -9.46 11.43 5.00
C SER A 94 -9.13 11.30 3.51
N ALA A 95 -9.14 10.07 2.98
CA ALA A 95 -8.81 9.77 1.59
C ALA A 95 -10.02 9.84 0.63
N LEU A 96 -11.25 9.68 1.13
CA LEU A 96 -12.48 9.68 0.35
C LEU A 96 -13.21 11.01 0.46
N ASN A 97 -13.45 11.68 -0.66
CA ASN A 97 -14.25 12.90 -0.68
C ASN A 97 -15.68 12.61 -0.16
N PRO A 98 -16.11 13.22 0.95
CA PRO A 98 -17.40 12.90 1.60
C PRO A 98 -18.63 13.30 0.79
N TYR A 99 -18.46 14.14 -0.23
CA TYR A 99 -19.54 14.63 -1.09
C TYR A 99 -19.82 13.73 -2.31
N LEU A 100 -18.86 12.88 -2.68
CA LEU A 100 -18.98 11.97 -3.81
C LEU A 100 -19.64 10.65 -3.40
N SER A 101 -20.38 10.06 -4.32
CA SER A 101 -20.87 8.68 -4.20
C SER A 101 -19.74 7.67 -4.38
N VAL A 102 -19.97 6.43 -3.96
CA VAL A 102 -19.02 5.32 -4.17
C VAL A 102 -18.65 5.17 -5.65
N ALA A 103 -19.63 5.26 -6.55
CA ALA A 103 -19.38 5.18 -7.99
C ALA A 103 -18.47 6.31 -8.49
N GLU A 104 -18.71 7.55 -8.05
CA GLU A 104 -17.88 8.72 -8.42
C GLU A 104 -16.47 8.60 -7.86
N LEU A 105 -16.32 8.13 -6.61
CA LEU A 105 -15.01 7.89 -5.97
C LEU A 105 -14.18 6.85 -6.72
N ILE A 106 -14.81 5.77 -7.17
CA ILE A 106 -14.12 4.71 -7.92
C ILE A 106 -13.78 5.18 -9.34
N ASP A 107 -14.64 5.99 -9.97
CA ASP A 107 -14.39 6.54 -11.32
C ASP A 107 -13.34 7.67 -11.33
N GLU A 108 -13.14 8.38 -10.21
CA GLU A 108 -12.23 9.53 -10.12
C GLU A 108 -10.81 9.26 -10.64
N PRO A 109 -10.09 8.20 -10.21
CA PRO A 109 -8.75 7.91 -10.75
C PRO A 109 -8.76 7.56 -12.24
N ARG A 110 -9.84 7.00 -12.76
CA ARG A 110 -9.99 6.72 -14.18
C ARG A 110 -10.03 8.02 -14.99
N VAL A 111 -10.78 9.01 -14.51
CA VAL A 111 -10.83 10.36 -15.10
C VAL A 111 -9.45 11.02 -15.06
N ILE A 112 -8.78 11.00 -13.90
CA ILE A 112 -7.45 11.61 -13.71
C ILE A 112 -6.42 11.01 -14.68
N HIS A 113 -6.48 9.70 -14.93
CA HIS A 113 -5.51 9.00 -15.78
C HIS A 113 -5.97 8.83 -17.23
N GLY A 114 -7.10 9.46 -17.63
CA GLY A 114 -7.61 9.41 -19.01
C GLY A 114 -8.09 8.02 -19.44
N LEU A 115 -8.53 7.19 -18.48
CA LEU A 115 -9.13 5.88 -18.73
C LEU A 115 -10.64 6.02 -19.07
N PRO A 116 -11.24 5.03 -19.76
CA PRO A 116 -12.68 5.02 -19.98
C PRO A 116 -13.44 5.09 -18.65
N ARG A 117 -14.44 5.97 -18.59
CA ARG A 117 -15.22 6.21 -17.37
C ARG A 117 -16.16 5.04 -17.08
N TRP A 118 -16.31 4.76 -15.78
CA TRP A 118 -17.33 3.86 -15.28
C TRP A 118 -18.54 4.64 -14.77
N ARG A 119 -19.72 4.20 -15.14
CA ARG A 119 -20.97 4.87 -14.74
C ARG A 119 -21.71 4.04 -13.70
N VAL A 120 -22.55 4.70 -12.91
CA VAL A 120 -23.53 4.04 -12.03
C VAL A 120 -24.29 2.97 -12.82
N GLY A 121 -24.33 1.75 -12.31
CA GLY A 121 -24.98 0.60 -12.95
C GLY A 121 -24.17 -0.08 -14.05
N SER A 122 -22.95 0.38 -14.36
CA SER A 122 -22.13 -0.26 -15.39
C SER A 122 -21.59 -1.62 -14.93
N PRO A 123 -21.46 -2.61 -15.83
CA PRO A 123 -20.89 -3.92 -15.49
C PRO A 123 -19.46 -3.81 -14.92
N GLU A 124 -18.67 -2.89 -15.43
CA GLU A 124 -17.28 -2.67 -14.99
C GLU A 124 -17.21 -2.14 -13.55
N LEU A 125 -18.09 -1.19 -13.19
CA LEU A 125 -18.21 -0.71 -11.81
C LEU A 125 -18.63 -1.85 -10.88
N HIS A 126 -19.63 -2.64 -11.26
CA HIS A 126 -20.09 -3.78 -10.46
C HIS A 126 -18.99 -4.84 -10.31
N ALA A 127 -18.23 -5.13 -11.37
CA ALA A 127 -17.08 -6.02 -11.30
C ALA A 127 -15.99 -5.47 -10.35
N SER A 128 -15.73 -4.15 -10.39
CA SER A 128 -14.79 -3.50 -9.47
C SER A 128 -15.23 -3.61 -8.01
N LEU A 129 -16.51 -3.40 -7.72
CA LEU A 129 -17.08 -3.59 -6.38
C LEU A 129 -16.98 -5.05 -5.93
N ALA A 130 -17.32 -5.99 -6.80
CA ALA A 130 -17.22 -7.42 -6.51
C ALA A 130 -15.77 -7.85 -6.19
N ARG A 131 -14.76 -7.30 -6.90
CA ARG A 131 -13.34 -7.57 -6.63
C ARG A 131 -12.92 -7.24 -5.20
N VAL A 132 -13.60 -6.30 -4.55
CA VAL A 132 -13.33 -5.92 -3.15
C VAL A 132 -14.41 -6.41 -2.19
N ALA A 133 -15.21 -7.39 -2.61
CA ALA A 133 -16.32 -7.98 -1.86
C ALA A 133 -17.33 -6.92 -1.34
N LEU A 134 -17.75 -6.02 -2.23
CA LEU A 134 -18.81 -5.04 -2.03
C LEU A 134 -19.97 -5.28 -2.98
N GLU A 135 -21.17 -5.11 -2.45
CA GLU A 135 -22.40 -5.25 -3.23
C GLU A 135 -22.66 -4.02 -4.10
N PRO A 136 -23.23 -4.16 -5.32
CA PRO A 136 -23.59 -3.03 -6.18
C PRO A 136 -24.52 -2.02 -5.52
N SER A 137 -25.36 -2.44 -4.57
CA SER A 137 -26.33 -1.59 -3.86
C SER A 137 -25.73 -0.38 -3.16
N ILE A 138 -24.39 -0.37 -2.92
CA ILE A 138 -23.72 0.76 -2.27
C ILE A 138 -23.25 1.84 -3.25
N GLU A 139 -23.32 1.64 -4.55
CA GLU A 139 -22.73 2.51 -5.57
C GLU A 139 -23.16 4.00 -5.47
N ARG A 140 -24.41 4.25 -5.01
CA ARG A 140 -24.97 5.59 -4.81
C ARG A 140 -24.78 6.14 -3.40
N ARG A 141 -24.26 5.32 -2.46
CA ARG A 141 -24.00 5.74 -1.08
C ARG A 141 -22.77 6.64 -0.99
N ARG A 142 -22.72 7.45 0.07
CA ARG A 142 -21.57 8.32 0.37
C ARG A 142 -20.74 7.73 1.54
N PRO A 143 -19.45 8.10 1.66
CA PRO A 143 -18.56 7.55 2.70
C PRO A 143 -19.12 7.61 4.12
N GLY A 144 -19.80 8.70 4.48
CA GLY A 144 -20.38 8.86 5.80
C GLY A 144 -21.47 7.84 6.18
N THR A 145 -22.07 7.15 5.19
CA THR A 145 -23.11 6.14 5.41
C THR A 145 -22.59 4.71 5.38
N LEU A 146 -21.27 4.51 5.21
CA LEU A 146 -20.62 3.21 5.11
C LEU A 146 -20.01 2.80 6.45
N SER A 147 -19.91 1.49 6.71
CA SER A 147 -19.11 0.97 7.82
C SER A 147 -17.60 1.20 7.58
N GLY A 148 -16.78 1.09 8.63
CA GLY A 148 -15.32 1.22 8.51
C GLY A 148 -14.73 0.26 7.47
N GLY A 149 -15.11 -1.01 7.53
CA GLY A 149 -14.67 -2.01 6.55
C GLY A 149 -15.17 -1.73 5.13
N GLN A 150 -16.40 -1.22 4.96
CA GLN A 150 -16.90 -0.82 3.64
C GLN A 150 -16.10 0.36 3.09
N ARG A 151 -15.80 1.38 3.91
CA ARG A 151 -14.96 2.53 3.49
C ARG A 151 -13.57 2.07 3.04
N GLN A 152 -12.94 1.17 3.80
CA GLN A 152 -11.62 0.63 3.45
C GLN A 152 -11.65 -0.10 2.12
N ARG A 153 -12.68 -0.92 1.86
CA ARG A 153 -12.85 -1.61 0.59
C ARG A 153 -13.18 -0.66 -0.57
N VAL A 154 -13.92 0.42 -0.33
CA VAL A 154 -14.12 1.48 -1.33
C VAL A 154 -12.81 2.20 -1.66
N ALA A 155 -11.98 2.52 -0.67
CA ALA A 155 -10.67 3.11 -0.90
C ALA A 155 -9.76 2.17 -1.71
N LEU A 156 -9.81 0.86 -1.44
CA LEU A 156 -9.11 -0.14 -2.22
C LEU A 156 -9.66 -0.24 -3.66
N ALA A 157 -11.00 -0.28 -3.85
CA ALA A 157 -11.61 -0.29 -5.18
C ALA A 157 -11.21 0.95 -5.99
N ARG A 158 -11.20 2.13 -5.35
CA ARG A 158 -10.72 3.38 -5.95
C ARG A 158 -9.27 3.27 -6.42
N ALA A 159 -8.37 2.76 -5.59
CA ALA A 159 -6.98 2.55 -5.97
C ALA A 159 -6.84 1.58 -7.15
N LEU A 160 -7.57 0.45 -7.13
CA LEU A 160 -7.56 -0.56 -8.19
C LEU A 160 -8.18 -0.08 -9.49
N ALA A 161 -9.07 0.91 -9.47
CA ALA A 161 -9.73 1.45 -10.66
C ALA A 161 -8.77 2.15 -11.63
N ALA A 162 -7.59 2.59 -11.18
CA ALA A 162 -6.51 3.06 -12.04
C ALA A 162 -5.80 1.93 -12.81
N GLU A 163 -6.16 0.67 -12.58
CA GLU A 163 -5.51 -0.52 -13.14
C GLU A 163 -4.00 -0.56 -12.83
N PRO A 164 -3.62 -0.43 -11.54
CA PRO A 164 -2.22 -0.34 -11.17
C PRO A 164 -1.51 -1.69 -11.30
N SER A 165 -0.20 -1.65 -11.51
CA SER A 165 0.68 -2.82 -11.39
C SER A 165 1.20 -3.02 -9.96
N LEU A 166 1.25 -1.95 -9.16
CA LEU A 166 1.72 -1.98 -7.77
C LEU A 166 0.73 -1.27 -6.85
N LEU A 167 0.46 -1.86 -5.69
CA LEU A 167 -0.35 -1.29 -4.62
C LEU A 167 0.51 -1.07 -3.38
N LEU A 168 0.54 0.14 -2.89
CA LEU A 168 1.13 0.50 -1.60
C LEU A 168 -0.01 0.63 -0.59
N ALA A 169 0.03 -0.11 0.51
CA ALA A 169 -1.01 -0.14 1.53
C ALA A 169 -0.45 0.33 2.88
N ASP A 170 -0.87 1.51 3.35
CA ASP A 170 -0.42 2.09 4.62
C ASP A 170 -1.39 1.72 5.73
N GLU A 171 -0.99 0.79 6.59
CA GLU A 171 -1.73 0.34 7.78
C GLU A 171 -3.24 0.10 7.55
N VAL A 172 -3.61 -0.41 6.38
CA VAL A 172 -5.01 -0.54 5.93
C VAL A 172 -5.89 -1.43 6.80
N THR A 173 -5.33 -2.12 7.77
CA THR A 173 -6.03 -3.01 8.71
C THR A 173 -6.12 -2.45 10.12
N SER A 174 -5.44 -1.34 10.45
CA SER A 174 -5.25 -0.87 11.83
C SER A 174 -6.53 -0.44 12.55
N ALA A 175 -7.53 0.03 11.80
CA ALA A 175 -8.82 0.49 12.34
C ALA A 175 -9.95 -0.55 12.19
N LEU A 176 -9.61 -1.79 11.79
CA LEU A 176 -10.56 -2.87 11.54
C LEU A 176 -10.53 -3.90 12.68
N ASP A 177 -11.66 -4.50 12.96
CA ASP A 177 -11.70 -5.71 13.80
C ASP A 177 -10.99 -6.87 13.10
N ARG A 178 -10.55 -7.87 13.88
CA ARG A 178 -9.73 -8.97 13.37
C ARG A 178 -10.38 -9.74 12.20
N PRO A 179 -11.66 -10.13 12.24
CA PRO A 179 -12.27 -10.83 11.11
C PRO A 179 -12.27 -10.00 9.83
N VAL A 180 -12.53 -8.70 9.92
CA VAL A 180 -12.53 -7.80 8.75
C VAL A 180 -11.10 -7.56 8.24
N ALA A 181 -10.11 -7.44 9.16
CA ALA A 181 -8.69 -7.32 8.81
C ALA A 181 -8.20 -8.56 8.05
N TRP A 182 -8.50 -9.77 8.53
CA TRP A 182 -8.17 -11.01 7.84
C TRP A 182 -8.81 -11.13 6.46
N ALA A 183 -10.12 -10.79 6.36
CA ALA A 183 -10.81 -10.79 5.06
C ALA A 183 -10.19 -9.80 4.05
N LEU A 184 -9.66 -8.66 4.54
CA LEU A 184 -8.94 -7.70 3.69
C LEU A 184 -7.58 -8.25 3.25
N ILE A 185 -6.84 -8.92 4.13
CA ILE A 185 -5.56 -9.55 3.79
C ILE A 185 -5.75 -10.70 2.78
N ASP A 186 -6.79 -11.52 2.94
CA ASP A 186 -7.12 -12.57 1.97
C ASP A 186 -7.48 -11.98 0.59
N LEU A 187 -8.17 -10.86 0.57
CA LEU A 187 -8.43 -10.10 -0.66
C LEU A 187 -7.14 -9.62 -1.31
N LEU A 188 -6.22 -8.99 -0.54
CA LEU A 188 -4.91 -8.55 -1.05
C LEU A 188 -4.07 -9.73 -1.58
N ARG A 189 -4.14 -10.89 -0.91
CA ARG A 189 -3.50 -12.12 -1.37
C ARG A 189 -4.05 -12.58 -2.73
N GLY A 190 -5.37 -12.53 -2.91
CA GLY A 190 -6.02 -12.83 -4.19
C GLY A 190 -5.55 -11.89 -5.31
N LEU A 191 -5.56 -10.58 -5.06
CA LEU A 191 -5.10 -9.56 -6.00
C LEU A 191 -3.62 -9.74 -6.40
N ARG A 192 -2.77 -10.14 -5.45
CA ARG A 192 -1.38 -10.52 -5.73
C ARG A 192 -1.32 -11.75 -6.65
N GLY A 193 -2.16 -12.76 -6.41
CA GLY A 193 -2.27 -13.93 -7.29
C GLY A 193 -2.61 -13.57 -8.74
N ASP A 194 -3.33 -12.48 -8.94
CA ASP A 194 -3.64 -11.88 -10.27
C ASP A 194 -2.46 -11.06 -10.84
N GLY A 195 -1.32 -10.99 -10.15
CA GLY A 195 -0.11 -10.33 -10.61
C GLY A 195 0.12 -8.92 -10.07
N LEU A 196 -0.72 -8.41 -9.16
CA LEU A 196 -0.50 -7.12 -8.49
C LEU A 196 0.71 -7.21 -7.56
N GLY A 197 1.67 -6.28 -7.67
CA GLY A 197 2.74 -6.13 -6.67
C GLY A 197 2.21 -5.43 -5.43
N LEU A 198 2.60 -5.89 -4.24
CA LEU A 198 2.10 -5.40 -2.96
C LEU A 198 3.23 -4.91 -2.06
N LEU A 199 3.17 -3.66 -1.61
CA LEU A 199 3.93 -3.14 -0.48
C LEU A 199 2.97 -2.87 0.67
N LEU A 200 3.06 -3.67 1.73
CA LEU A 200 2.21 -3.54 2.91
C LEU A 200 2.98 -2.92 4.07
N VAL A 201 2.56 -1.76 4.54
CA VAL A 201 3.02 -1.21 5.82
C VAL A 201 2.07 -1.66 6.90
N THR A 202 2.60 -2.28 7.94
CA THR A 202 1.81 -2.73 9.10
C THR A 202 2.69 -2.84 10.34
N HIS A 203 2.08 -2.75 11.50
CA HIS A 203 2.68 -3.13 12.79
C HIS A 203 2.19 -4.51 13.28
N ASP A 204 1.16 -5.08 12.65
CA ASP A 204 0.63 -6.41 12.99
C ASP A 204 1.30 -7.50 12.13
N LEU A 205 2.34 -8.11 12.70
CA LEU A 205 3.07 -9.19 12.02
C LEU A 205 2.25 -10.47 11.85
N SER A 206 1.12 -10.62 12.58
CA SER A 206 0.26 -11.80 12.49
C SER A 206 -0.43 -11.92 11.12
N LEU A 207 -0.56 -10.80 10.41
CA LEU A 207 -1.22 -10.72 9.10
C LEU A 207 -0.30 -11.07 7.91
N LEU A 208 1.03 -11.20 8.14
CA LEU A 208 2.01 -11.37 7.07
C LEU A 208 2.12 -12.80 6.52
N PRO A 209 1.97 -13.88 7.33
CA PRO A 209 2.18 -15.24 6.85
C PRO A 209 1.31 -15.60 5.65
N GLY A 210 1.94 -16.17 4.60
CA GLY A 210 1.26 -16.60 3.37
C GLY A 210 0.85 -15.46 2.43
N THR A 211 1.05 -14.18 2.82
CA THR A 211 0.73 -13.02 1.98
C THR A 211 2.00 -12.33 1.49
N ILE A 212 3.03 -12.28 2.33
CA ILE A 212 4.26 -11.52 2.13
C ILE A 212 5.45 -12.45 1.90
N ASP A 213 6.32 -12.10 0.92
CA ASP A 213 7.55 -12.83 0.61
C ASP A 213 8.73 -12.31 1.43
N GLN A 214 8.87 -10.98 1.49
CA GLN A 214 9.99 -10.29 2.11
C GLN A 214 9.51 -9.31 3.17
N VAL A 215 10.22 -9.23 4.27
CA VAL A 215 9.98 -8.23 5.32
C VAL A 215 11.20 -7.30 5.41
N VAL A 216 10.92 -6.00 5.47
CA VAL A 216 11.90 -4.93 5.75
C VAL A 216 11.52 -4.32 7.09
N VAL A 217 12.42 -4.38 8.05
CA VAL A 217 12.21 -3.80 9.39
C VAL A 217 12.88 -2.45 9.45
N LEU A 218 12.10 -1.41 9.72
CA LEU A 218 12.60 -0.05 9.95
C LEU A 218 12.76 0.22 11.43
N GLY A 219 13.89 0.81 11.79
CA GLY A 219 14.21 1.32 13.13
C GLY A 219 15.00 2.61 13.06
N GLY A 220 14.50 3.70 13.64
CA GLY A 220 15.20 4.99 13.64
C GLY A 220 15.44 5.61 12.26
N GLY A 221 14.63 5.26 11.27
CA GLY A 221 14.75 5.75 9.89
C GLY A 221 15.70 4.94 9.00
N GLU A 222 16.18 3.79 9.46
CA GLU A 222 17.09 2.90 8.73
C GLU A 222 16.53 1.49 8.66
N VAL A 223 16.97 0.71 7.66
CA VAL A 223 16.66 -0.72 7.59
C VAL A 223 17.55 -1.46 8.59
N VAL A 224 16.95 -1.99 9.66
CA VAL A 224 17.69 -2.68 10.72
C VAL A 224 17.71 -4.20 10.54
N GLU A 225 16.75 -4.75 9.79
CA GLU A 225 16.71 -6.18 9.42
C GLU A 225 15.90 -6.36 8.15
N ARG A 226 16.30 -7.33 7.32
CA ARG A 226 15.59 -7.71 6.10
C ARG A 226 15.74 -9.21 5.86
N GLY A 227 14.69 -9.83 5.35
CA GLY A 227 14.76 -11.24 4.96
C GLY A 227 13.44 -11.80 4.49
N PRO A 228 13.43 -13.09 4.09
CA PRO A 228 12.20 -13.81 3.79
C PRO A 228 11.24 -13.76 4.98
N ALA A 229 9.96 -13.47 4.72
CA ALA A 229 8.97 -13.27 5.77
C ALA A 229 8.90 -14.46 6.74
N ARG A 230 8.93 -15.69 6.21
CA ARG A 230 8.88 -16.92 7.02
C ARG A 230 10.05 -17.03 8.00
N GLU A 231 11.26 -16.71 7.55
CA GLU A 231 12.48 -16.83 8.36
C GLU A 231 12.54 -15.73 9.41
N LEU A 232 12.34 -14.47 8.99
CA LEU A 232 12.41 -13.32 9.88
C LEU A 232 11.33 -13.37 10.98
N LEU A 233 10.11 -13.80 10.64
CA LEU A 233 9.04 -13.97 11.62
C LEU A 233 9.29 -15.15 12.56
N ALA A 234 9.98 -16.20 12.10
CA ALA A 234 10.33 -17.34 12.95
C ALA A 234 11.47 -17.03 13.93
N ALA A 235 12.52 -16.34 13.48
CA ALA A 235 13.74 -16.12 14.24
C ALA A 235 14.34 -14.71 14.02
N PRO A 236 13.66 -13.61 14.46
CA PRO A 236 14.16 -12.26 14.28
C PRO A 236 15.48 -12.05 15.04
N GLN A 237 16.46 -11.43 14.38
CA GLN A 237 17.81 -11.23 14.93
C GLN A 237 17.97 -9.86 15.60
N HIS A 238 17.38 -8.81 15.01
CA HIS A 238 17.53 -7.47 15.54
C HIS A 238 16.60 -7.22 16.75
N PRO A 239 17.02 -6.43 17.77
CA PRO A 239 16.17 -6.12 18.95
C PRO A 239 14.80 -5.53 18.58
N VAL A 240 14.73 -4.62 17.59
CA VAL A 240 13.47 -4.04 17.09
C VAL A 240 12.55 -5.13 16.56
N SER A 241 13.06 -6.04 15.76
CA SER A 241 12.27 -7.15 15.19
C SER A 241 11.75 -8.10 16.26
N ARG A 242 12.59 -8.40 17.26
CA ARG A 242 12.19 -9.20 18.44
C ARG A 242 11.09 -8.52 19.24
N ALA A 243 11.20 -7.21 19.45
CA ALA A 243 10.18 -6.43 20.15
C ALA A 243 8.84 -6.42 19.38
N LEU A 244 8.87 -6.21 18.06
CA LEU A 244 7.68 -6.27 17.20
C LEU A 244 7.02 -7.65 17.26
N ARG A 245 7.81 -8.73 17.18
CA ARG A 245 7.28 -10.08 17.30
C ARG A 245 6.67 -10.36 18.67
N ALA A 246 7.30 -9.91 19.76
CA ALA A 246 6.80 -10.08 21.11
C ALA A 246 5.47 -9.33 21.36
N ALA A 247 5.22 -8.25 20.62
CA ALA A 247 3.98 -7.48 20.68
C ALA A 247 2.79 -8.17 19.95
N VAL A 248 3.05 -9.19 19.12
CA VAL A 248 1.96 -9.96 18.47
C VAL A 248 1.24 -10.79 19.53
N PRO A 249 -0.07 -10.60 19.70
CA PRO A 249 -0.85 -11.40 20.65
C PRO A 249 -0.77 -12.90 20.29
N ARG A 250 -0.35 -13.73 21.24
CA ARG A 250 -0.43 -15.18 21.05
C ARG A 250 -1.88 -15.59 21.05
N LEU A 251 -2.33 -16.23 19.97
CA LEU A 251 -3.66 -16.84 19.98
C LEU A 251 -3.64 -17.99 20.99
N PRO A 252 -4.69 -18.13 21.84
CA PRO A 252 -4.73 -19.19 22.86
C PRO A 252 -4.85 -20.61 22.30
N TYR A 253 -4.80 -20.79 20.96
CA TYR A 253 -4.96 -22.09 20.30
C TYR A 253 -3.98 -22.25 19.12
N SER A 254 -2.70 -22.14 19.37
CA SER A 254 -1.65 -22.60 18.43
C SER A 254 -0.76 -23.64 19.09
#